data_92ad9133488a344f9008c434639caab7
#
_entry.id   92ad9133488a344f9008c434639caab7
#
_cell.length_a   1.000
_cell.length_b   1.000
_cell.length_c   1.000
_cell.angle_alpha   90.00
_cell.angle_beta   90.00
_cell.angle_gamma   90.00
#
_symmetry.space_group_name_H-M   'P 1'
#
loop_
_entity.id
_entity.type
_entity.pdbx_description
1 polymer ?
#
loop_
_entity_poly.entity_id
_entity_poly.type
_entity_poly.pdbx_seq_one_letter_code
_entity_poly.pdbx_strand_id
1 'polypeptide(L)'
;MIPLRVLLHAPTAEALTRARRNAANLHNARPDAEVLIIANAGAVATALATPDATDPLLRLCRNSLVAQGLDNTRELVEVEAAVVTLAERQAEGWVYIRA
;
A
#
# COMPACT_ATOMS: atom_id res chain seq x y z
N MET A 1 -4.12 14.23 21.09
CA MET A 1 -3.05 13.97 20.10
C MET A 1 -3.69 13.46 18.82
N ILE A 2 -3.29 14.00 17.67
CA ILE A 2 -3.80 13.55 16.38
C ILE A 2 -3.15 12.20 16.06
N PRO A 3 -3.93 11.15 15.75
CA PRO A 3 -3.36 9.86 15.36
C PRO A 3 -2.52 10.00 14.08
N LEU A 4 -1.41 9.27 13.99
CA LEU A 4 -0.66 9.17 12.75
C LEU A 4 -1.47 8.37 11.72
N ARG A 5 -1.56 8.90 10.50
CA ARG A 5 -2.16 8.21 9.36
C ARG A 5 -1.14 8.27 8.23
N VAL A 6 -0.64 7.12 7.82
CA VAL A 6 0.52 7.03 6.93
C VAL A 6 0.21 6.22 5.69
N LEU A 7 0.54 6.79 4.53
CA LEU A 7 0.53 6.10 3.25
C LEU A 7 1.95 5.65 2.93
N LEU A 8 2.17 4.36 2.86
CA LEU A 8 3.42 3.79 2.40
C LEU A 8 3.25 3.45 0.92
N HIS A 9 3.85 4.21 0.04
CA HIS A 9 3.73 4.03 -1.39
C HIS A 9 4.81 3.09 -1.91
N ALA A 10 4.40 2.03 -2.58
CA ALA A 10 5.28 0.99 -3.10
C ALA A 10 5.10 0.83 -4.61
N PRO A 11 5.94 1.51 -5.43
CA PRO A 11 5.85 1.40 -6.90
C PRO A 11 6.73 0.29 -7.50
N THR A 12 7.56 -0.38 -6.69
CA THR A 12 8.45 -1.45 -7.16
C THR A 12 8.41 -2.64 -6.20
N ALA A 13 8.95 -3.78 -6.63
CA ALA A 13 9.05 -4.96 -5.78
C ALA A 13 9.86 -4.68 -4.50
N GLU A 14 11.00 -4.00 -4.64
CA GLU A 14 11.84 -3.65 -3.50
C GLU A 14 11.12 -2.67 -2.56
N ALA A 15 10.40 -1.71 -3.13
CA ALA A 15 9.62 -0.77 -2.32
C ALA A 15 8.54 -1.48 -1.53
N LEU A 16 7.90 -2.51 -2.11
CA LEU A 16 6.89 -3.29 -1.40
C LEU A 16 7.51 -4.01 -0.20
N THR A 17 8.67 -4.61 -0.38
CA THR A 17 9.39 -5.27 0.73
C THR A 17 9.67 -4.28 1.86
N ARG A 18 10.14 -3.07 1.52
CA ARG A 18 10.38 -2.02 2.52
C ARG A 18 9.09 -1.53 3.17
N ALA A 19 8.04 -1.34 2.37
CA ALA A 19 6.74 -0.89 2.89
C ALA A 19 6.18 -1.86 3.92
N ARG A 20 6.25 -3.15 3.65
CA ARG A 20 5.82 -4.19 4.58
C ARG A 20 6.59 -4.14 5.89
N ARG A 21 7.91 -3.97 5.81
CA ARG A 21 8.76 -3.83 6.99
C ARG A 21 8.44 -2.55 7.75
N ASN A 22 8.29 -1.45 7.03
CA ASN A 22 7.97 -0.15 7.63
C ASN A 22 6.59 -0.17 8.30
N ALA A 23 5.61 -0.85 7.72
CA ALA A 23 4.30 -1.00 8.33
C ALA A 23 4.39 -1.73 9.66
N ALA A 24 5.17 -2.80 9.73
CA ALA A 24 5.39 -3.54 10.97
C ALA A 24 6.09 -2.67 12.02
N ASN A 25 7.11 -1.90 11.61
CA ASN A 25 7.82 -1.00 12.51
C ASN A 25 6.92 0.10 13.05
N LEU A 26 6.08 0.69 12.19
CA LEU A 26 5.10 1.70 12.61
C LEU A 26 4.12 1.12 13.62
N HIS A 27 3.58 -0.05 13.35
CA HIS A 27 2.63 -0.70 14.25
C HIS A 27 3.25 -0.97 15.62
N ASN A 28 4.50 -1.42 15.64
CA ASN A 28 5.20 -1.70 16.91
C ASN A 28 5.48 -0.42 17.71
N ALA A 29 5.89 0.64 17.03
CA ALA A 29 6.22 1.91 17.69
C ALA A 29 4.98 2.74 18.04
N ARG A 30 3.96 2.69 17.21
CA ARG A 30 2.73 3.49 17.33
C ARG A 30 1.52 2.60 17.03
N PRO A 31 1.06 1.78 17.99
CA PRO A 31 -0.05 0.86 17.75
C PRO A 31 -1.37 1.52 17.34
N ASP A 32 -1.53 2.82 17.64
CA ASP A 32 -2.70 3.61 17.27
C ASP A 32 -2.62 4.19 15.85
N ALA A 33 -1.48 4.07 15.18
CA ALA A 33 -1.33 4.61 13.82
C ALA A 33 -2.17 3.83 12.81
N GLU A 34 -2.77 4.57 11.88
CA GLU A 34 -3.42 3.98 10.71
C GLU A 34 -2.39 3.94 9.58
N VAL A 35 -2.24 2.78 8.94
CA VAL A 35 -1.26 2.58 7.88
C VAL A 35 -1.93 1.93 6.69
N LEU A 36 -1.69 2.45 5.50
CA LEU A 36 -2.06 1.80 4.24
C LEU A 36 -0.81 1.64 3.39
N ILE A 37 -0.69 0.50 2.74
CA ILE A 37 0.36 0.25 1.74
C ILE A 37 -0.31 0.37 0.38
N ILE A 38 0.10 1.38 -0.40
CA ILE A 38 -0.45 1.61 -1.74
C ILE A 38 0.54 1.05 -2.75
N ALA A 39 0.16 -0.05 -3.39
CA ALA A 39 1.03 -0.75 -4.35
C ALA A 39 0.55 -0.49 -5.78
N ASN A 40 1.46 -0.04 -6.64
CA ASN A 40 1.20 0.14 -8.06
C ASN A 40 2.41 -0.34 -8.88
N ALA A 41 2.29 -0.26 -10.20
CA ALA A 41 3.35 -0.62 -11.13
C ALA A 41 3.97 -1.99 -10.80
N GLY A 42 5.29 -2.08 -10.67
CA GLY A 42 5.99 -3.34 -10.43
C GLY A 42 5.72 -4.01 -9.09
N ALA A 43 5.16 -3.29 -8.11
CA ALA A 43 4.84 -3.87 -6.82
C ALA A 43 3.61 -4.79 -6.86
N VAL A 44 2.72 -4.60 -7.83
CA VAL A 44 1.45 -5.35 -7.87
C VAL A 44 1.67 -6.84 -8.09
N ALA A 45 2.49 -7.21 -9.07
CA ALA A 45 2.80 -8.62 -9.33
C ALA A 45 3.44 -9.29 -8.11
N THR A 46 4.34 -8.58 -7.44
CA THR A 46 5.00 -9.09 -6.24
C THR A 46 3.99 -9.28 -5.09
N ALA A 47 3.07 -8.34 -4.91
CA ALA A 47 2.04 -8.46 -3.89
C ALA A 47 1.18 -9.70 -4.11
N LEU A 48 0.79 -9.97 -5.35
CA LEU A 48 -0.01 -11.14 -5.70
C LEU A 48 0.76 -12.45 -5.46
N ALA A 49 2.06 -12.44 -5.67
CA ALA A 49 2.91 -13.64 -5.58
C ALA A 49 3.37 -13.94 -4.15
N THR A 50 3.37 -12.95 -3.25
CA THR A 50 3.99 -13.08 -1.92
C THR A 50 3.02 -12.70 -0.80
N PRO A 51 2.22 -13.64 -0.29
CA PRO A 51 1.37 -13.38 0.87
C PRO A 51 2.18 -12.86 2.06
N ASP A 52 1.61 -11.94 2.82
CA ASP A 52 2.28 -11.32 3.96
C ASP A 52 1.27 -10.95 5.04
N ALA A 53 1.72 -10.91 6.29
CA ALA A 53 0.87 -10.54 7.42
C ALA A 53 0.31 -9.11 7.29
N THR A 54 0.95 -8.25 6.51
CA THR A 54 0.50 -6.87 6.28
C THR A 54 -0.55 -6.74 5.17
N ASP A 55 -0.98 -7.84 4.54
CA ASP A 55 -1.97 -7.79 3.46
C ASP A 55 -3.27 -7.05 3.81
N PRO A 56 -3.78 -7.08 5.05
CA PRO A 56 -4.95 -6.27 5.40
C PRO A 56 -4.75 -4.77 5.20
N LEU A 57 -3.51 -4.28 5.21
CA LEU A 57 -3.17 -2.87 4.98
C LEU A 57 -2.97 -2.54 3.51
N LEU A 58 -2.89 -3.56 2.66
CA LEU A 58 -2.50 -3.42 1.26
C LEU A 58 -3.68 -2.98 0.40
N ARG A 59 -3.40 -2.05 -0.53
CA ARG A 59 -4.35 -1.59 -1.55
C ARG A 59 -3.67 -1.66 -2.90
N LEU A 60 -4.20 -2.48 -3.81
CA LEU A 60 -3.63 -2.64 -5.16
C LEU A 60 -4.26 -1.63 -6.12
N CYS A 61 -3.43 -1.04 -6.97
CA CYS A 61 -3.88 -0.16 -8.04
C CYS A 61 -4.55 -0.97 -9.15
N ARG A 62 -5.86 -0.78 -9.34
CA ARG A 62 -6.62 -1.48 -10.40
C ARG A 62 -6.08 -1.13 -11.78
N ASN A 63 -5.71 0.12 -12.03
CA ASN A 63 -5.13 0.51 -13.31
C ASN A 63 -3.86 -0.26 -13.63
N SER A 64 -3.01 -0.51 -12.61
CA SER A 64 -1.79 -1.32 -12.80
C SER A 64 -2.13 -2.78 -13.10
N LEU A 65 -3.13 -3.35 -12.42
CA LEU A 65 -3.59 -4.72 -12.70
C LEU A 65 -4.03 -4.84 -14.16
N VAL A 66 -4.88 -3.93 -14.62
CA VAL A 66 -5.41 -3.94 -15.99
C VAL A 66 -4.27 -3.75 -17.00
N ALA A 67 -3.40 -2.78 -16.78
CA ALA A 67 -2.29 -2.49 -17.70
C ALA A 67 -1.33 -3.67 -17.86
N GLN A 68 -1.17 -4.48 -16.80
CA GLN A 68 -0.24 -5.62 -16.80
C GLN A 68 -0.94 -6.95 -17.07
N GLY A 69 -2.25 -6.95 -17.30
CA GLY A 69 -3.01 -8.16 -17.54
C GLY A 69 -2.99 -9.13 -16.36
N LEU A 70 -2.95 -8.61 -15.14
CA LEU A 70 -2.88 -9.43 -13.93
C LEU A 70 -4.26 -9.63 -13.32
N ASP A 71 -4.53 -10.86 -12.89
CA ASP A 71 -5.75 -11.20 -12.16
C ASP A 71 -5.48 -11.17 -10.66
N ASN A 72 -6.36 -10.51 -9.91
CA ASN A 72 -6.26 -10.46 -8.46
C ASN A 72 -6.83 -11.75 -7.85
N THR A 73 -6.09 -12.84 -8.02
CA THR A 73 -6.51 -14.20 -7.60
C THR A 73 -6.59 -14.37 -6.09
N ARG A 74 -5.97 -13.47 -5.33
CA ARG A 74 -6.00 -13.52 -3.86
C ARG A 74 -7.08 -12.64 -3.26
N GLU A 75 -7.87 -11.98 -4.10
CA GLU A 75 -8.95 -11.08 -3.67
C GLU A 75 -8.47 -9.99 -2.70
N LEU A 76 -7.27 -9.45 -2.96
CA LEU A 76 -6.73 -8.33 -2.21
C LEU A 76 -7.55 -7.07 -2.49
N VAL A 77 -7.58 -6.16 -1.54
CA VAL A 77 -8.34 -4.91 -1.69
C VAL A 77 -7.73 -4.06 -2.79
N GLU A 78 -8.57 -3.60 -3.73
CA GLU A 78 -8.17 -2.74 -4.83
C GLU A 78 -8.63 -1.31 -4.61
N VAL A 79 -7.85 -0.37 -5.12
CA VAL A 79 -8.28 1.01 -5.32
C VAL A 79 -8.32 1.28 -6.82
N GLU A 80 -9.17 2.20 -7.27
CA GLU A 80 -9.33 2.49 -8.69
C GLU A 80 -8.01 2.89 -9.35
N ALA A 81 -7.30 3.83 -8.73
CA ALA A 81 -5.99 4.29 -9.17
C ALA A 81 -5.19 4.73 -7.96
N ALA A 82 -3.93 4.29 -7.88
CA ALA A 82 -3.05 4.65 -6.76
C ALA A 82 -2.91 6.16 -6.61
N VAL A 83 -2.73 6.89 -7.73
CA VAL A 83 -2.52 8.34 -7.68
C VAL A 83 -3.74 9.06 -7.09
N VAL A 84 -4.94 8.59 -7.37
CA VAL A 84 -6.17 9.19 -6.82
C VAL A 84 -6.23 8.96 -5.32
N THR A 85 -6.01 7.73 -4.88
CA THR A 85 -6.02 7.40 -3.45
C THR A 85 -4.95 8.19 -2.69
N LEU A 86 -3.74 8.26 -3.24
CA LEU A 86 -2.65 9.02 -2.63
C LEU A 86 -3.00 10.51 -2.50
N ALA A 87 -3.59 11.08 -3.54
CA ALA A 87 -3.97 12.49 -3.52
C ALA A 87 -5.10 12.75 -2.52
N GLU A 88 -6.16 11.94 -2.55
CA GLU A 88 -7.31 12.11 -1.66
C GLU A 88 -6.94 11.97 -0.20
N ARG A 89 -6.15 10.95 0.13
CA ARG A 89 -5.74 10.72 1.52
C ARG A 89 -4.85 11.85 2.04
N GLN A 90 -3.94 12.35 1.20
CA GLN A 90 -3.12 13.50 1.61
C GLN A 90 -3.97 14.75 1.85
N ALA A 91 -5.00 14.96 1.05
CA ALA A 91 -5.94 16.05 1.27
C ALA A 91 -6.69 15.90 2.61
N GLU A 92 -6.83 14.67 3.10
CA GLU A 92 -7.46 14.36 4.39
C GLU A 92 -6.47 14.38 5.56
N GLY A 93 -5.21 14.73 5.32
CA GLY A 93 -4.21 14.83 6.37
C GLY A 93 -3.31 13.61 6.56
N TRP A 94 -3.36 12.63 5.66
CA TRP A 94 -2.44 11.49 5.70
C TRP A 94 -1.03 11.93 5.31
N VAL A 95 -0.04 11.33 5.96
CA VAL A 95 1.38 11.53 5.63
C VAL A 95 1.76 10.58 4.51
N TYR A 96 2.47 11.10 3.51
CA TYR A 96 2.95 10.30 2.39
C TYR A 96 4.42 9.94 2.58
N ILE A 97 4.73 8.65 2.48
CA ILE A 97 6.12 8.14 2.50
C ILE A 97 6.28 7.17 1.33
N ARG A 98 7.19 7.50 0.43
CA ARG A 98 7.57 6.55 -0.61
C ARG A 98 8.52 5.52 -0.02
N ALA A 99 8.13 4.29 -0.05
CA ALA A 99 9.01 3.19 0.39
C ALA A 99 9.98 2.82 -0.72
#